data_908f3b6446dced577fc0f2ef07e9090f
#
_entry.id   908f3b6446dced577fc0f2ef07e9090f
#
_cell.length_a   1.000
_cell.length_b   1.000
_cell.length_c   1.000
_cell.angle_alpha   90.00
_cell.angle_beta   90.00
_cell.angle_gamma   90.00
#
_symmetry.space_group_name_H-M   'P 1'
#
loop_
_entity.id
_entity.type
_entity.pdbx_description
1 polymer ?
#
loop_
_entity_poly.entity_id
_entity_poly.type
_entity_poly.pdbx_seq_one_letter_code
_entity_poly.pdbx_strand_id
1 'polypeptide(L)'
;MKKILFVAFFILVSALSADDEPGFIPLFNGVDLDGWDSKPGAWEVRDGEIWCTGASEERNWIIWRGGEPSDFVLRLEFRWDEGNSGVQVRSDDLGEWQVFGYQVEVARQKVMGLWHHSLIEKEHPKREARFLMTTAGERAIIAEDGTRENTKLEETAKIQSHYNENEWNTMEIIATGDMVIQKINGVHFATVIDQDSEMSRAQGLIAFQDHGKGCIVAFRNIRLKETASK
;
A
#
# COMPACT_ATOMS: atom_id res chain seq x y z
N MET A 1 -42.79 -45.91 -18.49
CA MET A 1 -41.99 -44.68 -18.69
C MET A 1 -41.80 -44.05 -17.31
N LYS A 2 -40.60 -44.18 -16.69
CA LYS A 2 -40.27 -43.57 -15.40
C LYS A 2 -39.71 -42.18 -15.66
N LYS A 3 -40.36 -41.13 -15.14
CA LYS A 3 -39.87 -39.75 -15.17
C LYS A 3 -38.78 -39.61 -14.08
N ILE A 4 -37.55 -39.33 -14.50
CA ILE A 4 -36.45 -39.01 -13.59
C ILE A 4 -36.53 -37.48 -13.34
N LEU A 5 -36.76 -37.11 -12.07
CA LEU A 5 -36.77 -35.71 -11.63
C LEU A 5 -35.34 -35.33 -11.29
N PHE A 6 -34.73 -34.45 -12.08
CA PHE A 6 -33.44 -33.84 -11.75
C PHE A 6 -33.68 -32.69 -10.75
N VAL A 7 -33.27 -32.89 -9.52
CA VAL A 7 -33.20 -31.80 -8.52
C VAL A 7 -31.83 -31.14 -8.67
N ALA A 8 -31.83 -29.95 -9.25
CA ALA A 8 -30.60 -29.11 -9.28
C ALA A 8 -30.36 -28.51 -7.88
N PHE A 9 -29.31 -28.95 -7.21
CA PHE A 9 -28.89 -28.37 -5.97
C PHE A 9 -28.08 -27.08 -6.30
N PHE A 10 -28.68 -25.90 -6.13
CA PHE A 10 -27.98 -24.65 -6.17
C PHE A 10 -27.20 -24.48 -4.86
N ILE A 11 -25.89 -24.70 -4.89
CA ILE A 11 -25.02 -24.30 -3.80
C ILE A 11 -24.89 -22.76 -3.86
N LEU A 12 -25.59 -22.10 -2.95
CA LEU A 12 -25.42 -20.66 -2.73
C LEU A 12 -24.07 -20.48 -2.03
N VAL A 13 -23.03 -20.22 -2.79
CA VAL A 13 -21.76 -19.73 -2.24
C VAL A 13 -22.01 -18.27 -1.86
N SER A 14 -22.32 -18.02 -0.59
CA SER A 14 -22.28 -16.66 -0.06
C SER A 14 -20.83 -16.18 -0.14
N ALA A 15 -20.55 -15.25 -1.05
CA ALA A 15 -19.31 -14.48 -0.97
C ALA A 15 -19.33 -13.75 0.38
N LEU A 16 -18.41 -14.08 1.29
CA LEU A 16 -18.19 -13.26 2.46
C LEU A 16 -17.88 -11.84 1.96
N SER A 17 -18.66 -10.87 2.43
CA SER A 17 -18.31 -9.46 2.22
C SER A 17 -16.93 -9.20 2.83
N ALA A 18 -16.14 -8.35 2.21
CA ALA A 18 -14.83 -7.95 2.75
C ALA A 18 -14.93 -7.35 4.17
N ASP A 19 -16.15 -6.90 4.54
CA ASP A 19 -16.47 -6.33 5.86
C ASP A 19 -16.57 -7.36 7.00
N ASP A 20 -16.66 -8.67 6.70
CA ASP A 20 -16.86 -9.73 7.71
C ASP A 20 -15.56 -10.43 8.15
N GLU A 21 -14.38 -9.93 7.77
CA GLU A 21 -13.11 -10.54 8.18
C GLU A 21 -12.76 -10.19 9.63
N PRO A 22 -12.67 -11.18 10.55
CA PRO A 22 -12.52 -10.91 11.98
C PRO A 22 -11.30 -10.06 12.33
N GLY A 23 -11.56 -8.96 13.04
CA GLY A 23 -10.54 -8.04 13.54
C GLY A 23 -10.07 -7.00 12.53
N PHE A 24 -10.56 -7.00 11.30
CA PHE A 24 -10.37 -5.89 10.37
C PHE A 24 -11.47 -4.84 10.53
N ILE A 25 -11.07 -3.57 10.46
CA ILE A 25 -11.97 -2.42 10.39
C ILE A 25 -11.85 -1.77 9.02
N PRO A 26 -12.95 -1.35 8.38
CA PRO A 26 -12.88 -0.60 7.14
C PRO A 26 -12.33 0.81 7.41
N LEU A 27 -11.40 1.27 6.56
CA LEU A 27 -10.87 2.64 6.60
C LEU A 27 -11.60 3.57 5.63
N PHE A 28 -12.40 3.02 4.73
CA PHE A 28 -13.17 3.74 3.73
C PHE A 28 -14.60 3.22 3.70
N ASN A 29 -15.57 4.14 3.70
CA ASN A 29 -16.98 3.83 3.77
C ASN A 29 -17.62 3.51 2.40
N GLY A 30 -16.88 3.66 1.30
CA GLY A 30 -17.36 3.43 -0.07
C GLY A 30 -18.27 4.55 -0.63
N VAL A 31 -18.50 5.64 0.11
CA VAL A 31 -19.48 6.68 -0.25
C VAL A 31 -18.83 8.05 -0.44
N ASP A 32 -17.97 8.44 0.49
CA ASP A 32 -17.30 9.75 0.51
C ASP A 32 -15.93 9.65 1.17
N LEU A 33 -15.20 10.76 1.23
CA LEU A 33 -13.87 10.86 1.84
C LEU A 33 -13.92 11.18 3.34
N ASP A 34 -15.01 10.87 4.05
CA ASP A 34 -15.06 11.06 5.50
C ASP A 34 -13.95 10.25 6.20
N GLY A 35 -13.23 10.90 7.11
CA GLY A 35 -12.04 10.32 7.74
C GLY A 35 -10.74 10.41 6.92
N TRP A 36 -10.81 10.93 5.69
CA TRP A 36 -9.66 11.15 4.81
C TRP A 36 -9.48 12.65 4.54
N ASP A 37 -8.24 13.13 4.63
CA ASP A 37 -7.86 14.51 4.38
C ASP A 37 -7.03 14.61 3.10
N SER A 38 -7.50 15.38 2.14
CA SER A 38 -6.87 15.49 0.82
C SER A 38 -6.84 16.92 0.29
N LYS A 39 -5.86 17.19 -0.57
CA LYS A 39 -5.81 18.45 -1.34
C LYS A 39 -7.10 18.58 -2.16
N PRO A 40 -7.80 19.72 -2.10
CA PRO A 40 -9.04 19.91 -2.84
C PRO A 40 -8.90 19.62 -4.33
N GLY A 41 -9.77 18.74 -4.86
CA GLY A 41 -9.81 18.38 -6.27
C GLY A 41 -8.78 17.35 -6.72
N ALA A 42 -7.82 16.94 -5.86
CA ALA A 42 -6.83 15.91 -6.21
C ALA A 42 -7.39 14.48 -6.11
N TRP A 43 -8.39 14.28 -5.27
CA TRP A 43 -9.01 12.98 -5.01
C TRP A 43 -10.53 13.08 -5.01
N GLU A 44 -11.19 12.02 -5.43
CA GLU A 44 -12.65 11.91 -5.42
C GLU A 44 -13.11 10.47 -5.20
N VAL A 45 -14.39 10.30 -4.91
CA VAL A 45 -15.01 8.95 -4.85
C VAL A 45 -15.83 8.73 -6.12
N ARG A 46 -15.62 7.61 -6.79
CA ARG A 46 -16.39 7.09 -7.93
C ARG A 46 -16.73 5.64 -7.70
N ASP A 47 -17.99 5.26 -7.80
CA ASP A 47 -18.46 3.87 -7.75
C ASP A 47 -17.91 3.05 -6.55
N GLY A 48 -17.79 3.69 -5.37
CA GLY A 48 -17.26 3.04 -4.16
C GLY A 48 -15.74 2.91 -4.11
N GLU A 49 -15.02 3.70 -4.90
CA GLU A 49 -13.57 3.69 -5.03
C GLU A 49 -12.98 5.08 -4.78
N ILE A 50 -11.82 5.17 -4.12
CA ILE A 50 -11.04 6.42 -4.02
C ILE A 50 -10.18 6.55 -5.26
N TRP A 51 -10.40 7.59 -6.04
CA TRP A 51 -9.66 7.88 -7.28
C TRP A 51 -8.75 9.09 -7.14
N CYS A 52 -7.50 8.96 -7.59
CA CYS A 52 -6.67 10.10 -7.94
C CYS A 52 -7.19 10.70 -9.24
N THR A 53 -7.47 12.01 -9.25
CA THR A 53 -8.06 12.70 -10.42
C THR A 53 -7.06 13.00 -11.51
N GLY A 54 -5.74 12.95 -11.20
CA GLY A 54 -4.67 13.40 -12.10
C GLY A 54 -4.61 14.91 -12.33
N ALA A 55 -5.43 15.67 -11.62
CA ALA A 55 -5.54 17.12 -11.81
C ALA A 55 -4.45 17.92 -11.09
N SER A 56 -3.75 17.34 -10.12
CA SER A 56 -2.70 18.04 -9.39
C SER A 56 -1.41 18.11 -10.21
N GLU A 57 -0.81 19.31 -10.28
CA GLU A 57 0.52 19.49 -10.87
C GLU A 57 1.65 19.04 -9.94
N GLU A 58 1.38 19.03 -8.64
CA GLU A 58 2.36 18.77 -7.59
C GLU A 58 2.00 17.51 -6.81
N ARG A 59 3.02 16.85 -6.26
CA ARG A 59 2.84 15.74 -5.35
C ARG A 59 2.02 16.15 -4.13
N ASN A 60 1.10 15.27 -3.77
CA ASN A 60 0.30 15.36 -2.56
C ASN A 60 -0.15 13.96 -2.13
N TRP A 61 -0.72 13.86 -0.95
CA TRP A 61 -1.27 12.63 -0.43
C TRP A 61 -2.69 12.83 0.07
N ILE A 62 -3.53 11.84 -0.11
CA ILE A 62 -4.75 11.70 0.69
C ILE A 62 -4.39 10.92 1.95
N ILE A 63 -4.68 11.47 3.12
CA ILE A 63 -4.21 10.99 4.42
C ILE A 63 -5.39 10.48 5.23
N TRP A 64 -5.34 9.23 5.67
CA TRP A 64 -6.31 8.71 6.62
C TRP A 64 -6.05 9.31 8.02
N ARG A 65 -7.09 9.94 8.61
CA ARG A 65 -7.02 10.64 9.89
C ARG A 65 -7.56 9.83 11.06
N GLY A 66 -7.87 8.55 10.86
CA GLY A 66 -8.45 7.70 11.90
C GLY A 66 -7.46 7.15 12.93
N GLY A 67 -6.14 7.33 12.73
CA GLY A 67 -5.13 6.90 13.70
C GLY A 67 -3.74 6.78 13.10
N GLU A 68 -2.79 6.38 13.95
CA GLU A 68 -1.38 6.16 13.63
C GLU A 68 -0.96 4.76 14.08
N PRO A 69 -1.34 3.71 13.33
CA PRO A 69 -1.08 2.34 13.74
C PRO A 69 0.43 2.01 13.78
N SER A 70 0.83 1.19 14.76
CA SER A 70 2.19 0.69 14.89
C SER A 70 2.36 -0.67 14.20
N ASP A 71 1.84 -1.74 14.82
CA ASP A 71 1.87 -3.09 14.25
C ASP A 71 0.50 -3.41 13.66
N PHE A 72 0.46 -3.76 12.38
CA PHE A 72 -0.81 -3.94 11.68
C PHE A 72 -0.69 -4.83 10.43
N VAL A 73 -1.85 -5.26 9.96
CA VAL A 73 -2.06 -5.76 8.60
C VAL A 73 -3.03 -4.80 7.91
N LEU A 74 -2.59 -4.17 6.84
CA LEU A 74 -3.42 -3.35 5.96
C LEU A 74 -3.70 -4.14 4.70
N ARG A 75 -4.97 -4.28 4.33
CA ARG A 75 -5.42 -4.90 3.09
C ARG A 75 -6.22 -3.92 2.27
N LEU A 76 -5.96 -3.91 0.98
CA LEU A 76 -6.69 -3.08 0.03
C LEU A 76 -6.65 -3.72 -1.36
N GLU A 77 -7.48 -3.21 -2.25
CA GLU A 77 -7.35 -3.42 -3.68
C GLU A 77 -6.93 -2.10 -4.33
N PHE A 78 -6.08 -2.21 -5.34
CA PHE A 78 -5.62 -1.05 -6.12
C PHE A 78 -5.64 -1.36 -7.62
N ARG A 79 -5.83 -0.32 -8.40
CA ARG A 79 -5.68 -0.32 -9.84
C ARG A 79 -4.81 0.86 -10.25
N TRP A 80 -3.77 0.59 -10.99
CA TRP A 80 -2.88 1.60 -11.56
C TRP A 80 -3.08 1.65 -13.08
N ASP A 81 -3.36 2.82 -13.61
CA ASP A 81 -3.54 3.04 -15.04
C ASP A 81 -2.44 3.95 -15.60
N GLU A 82 -2.00 5.00 -14.86
CA GLU A 82 -0.97 5.92 -15.33
C GLU A 82 -0.27 6.65 -14.16
N GLY A 83 0.94 7.16 -14.42
CA GLY A 83 1.71 7.96 -13.48
C GLY A 83 2.45 7.13 -12.45
N ASN A 84 2.53 7.65 -11.22
CA ASN A 84 3.15 7.00 -10.08
C ASN A 84 2.33 7.29 -8.82
N SER A 85 2.20 6.31 -7.97
CA SER A 85 1.50 6.36 -6.70
C SER A 85 2.16 5.45 -5.68
N GLY A 86 1.59 5.36 -4.50
CA GLY A 86 2.05 4.47 -3.45
C GLY A 86 1.18 4.53 -2.22
N VAL A 87 1.25 3.50 -1.42
CA VAL A 87 0.64 3.44 -0.09
C VAL A 87 1.71 3.78 0.93
N GLN A 88 1.57 4.93 1.56
CA GLN A 88 2.42 5.35 2.68
C GLN A 88 1.94 4.68 3.96
N VAL A 89 2.87 4.22 4.77
CA VAL A 89 2.62 3.64 6.08
C VAL A 89 3.66 4.13 7.09
N ARG A 90 3.27 4.19 8.36
CA ARG A 90 4.14 4.66 9.44
C ARG A 90 4.81 5.99 9.09
N SER A 91 4.01 6.94 8.61
CA SER A 91 4.51 8.20 8.08
C SER A 91 4.22 9.37 9.01
N ASP A 92 5.19 10.29 9.09
CA ASP A 92 5.05 11.58 9.77
C ASP A 92 4.21 12.54 8.91
N ASP A 93 3.41 13.39 9.53
CA ASP A 93 2.71 14.49 8.86
C ASP A 93 3.65 15.70 8.74
N LEU A 94 3.91 16.14 7.53
CA LEU A 94 4.70 17.36 7.26
C LEU A 94 3.85 18.61 7.01
N GLY A 95 2.52 18.47 7.09
CA GLY A 95 1.57 19.52 6.71
C GLY A 95 1.35 19.62 5.20
N GLU A 96 0.32 20.39 4.80
CA GLU A 96 0.00 20.65 3.38
C GLU A 96 -0.09 19.37 2.53
N TRP A 97 -0.69 18.31 3.09
CA TRP A 97 -0.82 16.98 2.46
C TRP A 97 0.52 16.36 2.04
N GLN A 98 1.58 16.65 2.78
CA GLN A 98 2.88 16.00 2.62
C GLN A 98 3.13 15.06 3.78
N VAL A 99 3.68 13.89 3.50
CA VAL A 99 4.02 12.89 4.52
C VAL A 99 5.41 12.32 4.30
N PHE A 100 6.01 11.75 5.33
CA PHE A 100 7.36 11.19 5.31
C PHE A 100 7.43 9.86 6.03
N GLY A 101 7.71 8.77 5.33
CA GLY A 101 7.76 7.42 5.90
C GLY A 101 7.99 6.35 4.84
N TYR A 102 7.52 5.14 5.10
CA TYR A 102 7.64 4.03 4.16
C TYR A 102 6.57 4.10 3.08
N GLN A 103 6.98 3.90 1.83
CA GLN A 103 6.09 3.81 0.69
C GLN A 103 6.12 2.42 0.08
N VAL A 104 4.95 1.82 0.01
CA VAL A 104 4.69 0.62 -0.77
C VAL A 104 4.24 1.08 -2.15
N GLU A 105 5.10 0.89 -3.14
CA GLU A 105 4.93 1.48 -4.47
C GLU A 105 3.68 0.96 -5.20
N VAL A 106 2.99 1.85 -5.90
CA VAL A 106 1.90 1.57 -6.82
C VAL A 106 2.19 2.30 -8.13
N ALA A 107 2.75 1.58 -9.10
CA ALA A 107 3.19 2.11 -10.36
C ALA A 107 3.33 1.00 -11.39
N ARG A 108 3.97 1.27 -12.52
CA ARG A 108 4.34 0.24 -13.49
C ARG A 108 5.16 -0.88 -12.83
N GLN A 109 4.99 -2.09 -13.31
CA GLN A 109 5.57 -3.32 -12.75
C GLN A 109 7.05 -3.22 -12.36
N LYS A 110 7.88 -2.58 -13.19
CA LYS A 110 9.33 -2.51 -13.02
C LYS A 110 9.82 -1.70 -11.81
N VAL A 111 8.96 -0.84 -11.25
CA VAL A 111 9.33 0.01 -10.11
C VAL A 111 8.61 -0.36 -8.82
N MET A 112 7.79 -1.42 -8.87
CA MET A 112 7.13 -1.96 -7.67
C MET A 112 8.15 -2.44 -6.65
N GLY A 113 7.94 -2.08 -5.39
CA GLY A 113 8.84 -2.39 -4.29
C GLY A 113 8.56 -1.54 -3.06
N LEU A 114 9.55 -1.46 -2.17
CA LEU A 114 9.48 -0.64 -0.95
C LEU A 114 10.48 0.52 -1.04
N TRP A 115 9.96 1.70 -0.83
CA TRP A 115 10.67 2.95 -0.84
C TRP A 115 10.57 3.61 0.53
N HIS A 116 11.57 4.36 0.90
CA HIS A 116 11.40 5.30 1.98
C HIS A 116 11.32 6.66 1.34
N HIS A 117 10.13 7.13 1.13
CA HIS A 117 9.78 8.48 0.92
C HIS A 117 10.52 9.26 -0.19
N SER A 118 9.77 9.75 -1.08
CA SER A 118 10.23 10.55 -2.22
C SER A 118 10.70 11.98 -1.88
N LEU A 119 10.66 12.42 -0.61
CA LEU A 119 11.12 13.75 -0.16
C LEU A 119 12.51 13.75 0.49
N ILE A 120 13.21 12.61 0.56
CA ILE A 120 14.61 12.62 1.00
C ILE A 120 15.41 13.48 0.02
N GLU A 121 16.02 14.54 0.51
CA GLU A 121 16.84 15.45 -0.28
C GLU A 121 17.94 14.72 -1.01
N LYS A 122 18.31 15.22 -2.19
CA LYS A 122 19.30 14.55 -3.05
C LYS A 122 20.65 14.38 -2.37
N GLU A 123 21.01 15.35 -1.56
CA GLU A 123 22.28 15.42 -0.84
C GLU A 123 22.27 14.72 0.53
N HIS A 124 21.09 14.17 0.94
CA HIS A 124 20.99 13.49 2.23
C HIS A 124 21.88 12.24 2.26
N PRO A 125 22.77 12.09 3.26
CA PRO A 125 23.78 11.02 3.27
C PRO A 125 23.16 9.60 3.27
N LYS A 126 21.95 9.44 3.80
CA LYS A 126 21.23 8.16 3.84
C LYS A 126 20.33 7.92 2.62
N ARG A 127 20.32 8.83 1.62
CA ARG A 127 19.41 8.73 0.47
C ARG A 127 19.59 7.44 -0.31
N GLU A 128 20.80 7.04 -0.61
CA GLU A 128 21.08 5.85 -1.42
C GLU A 128 20.53 4.58 -0.75
N ALA A 129 20.66 4.47 0.56
CA ALA A 129 20.13 3.32 1.30
C ALA A 129 18.60 3.31 1.38
N ARG A 130 17.94 4.45 1.29
CA ARG A 130 16.53 4.59 1.62
C ARG A 130 15.60 4.90 0.45
N PHE A 131 16.07 5.60 -0.57
CA PHE A 131 15.20 6.07 -1.65
C PHE A 131 14.48 4.92 -2.35
N LEU A 132 15.18 3.87 -2.76
CA LEU A 132 14.62 2.57 -3.15
C LEU A 132 15.27 1.51 -2.26
N MET A 133 14.53 1.02 -1.29
CA MET A 133 15.08 0.07 -0.33
C MET A 133 15.14 -1.34 -0.89
N THR A 134 14.09 -1.78 -1.58
CA THR A 134 14.00 -3.13 -2.12
C THR A 134 13.06 -3.20 -3.31
N THR A 135 13.33 -4.10 -4.22
CA THR A 135 12.50 -4.41 -5.39
C THR A 135 11.79 -5.76 -5.22
N ALA A 136 10.96 -6.11 -6.19
CA ALA A 136 10.27 -7.40 -6.20
C ALA A 136 11.26 -8.58 -6.14
N GLY A 137 11.02 -9.51 -5.21
CA GLY A 137 11.86 -10.68 -4.98
C GLY A 137 13.04 -10.45 -4.02
N GLU A 138 13.07 -9.32 -3.31
CA GLU A 138 14.18 -8.97 -2.42
C GLU A 138 13.74 -8.74 -0.97
N ARG A 139 14.70 -8.87 -0.08
CA ARG A 139 14.66 -8.38 1.30
C ARG A 139 15.83 -7.43 1.52
N ALA A 140 15.55 -6.25 2.08
CA ALA A 140 16.56 -5.32 2.57
C ALA A 140 16.62 -5.35 4.10
N ILE A 141 17.82 -5.28 4.66
CA ILE A 141 18.07 -5.01 6.07
C ILE A 141 18.84 -3.70 6.13
N ILE A 142 18.32 -2.75 6.89
CA ILE A 142 18.97 -1.46 7.16
C ILE A 142 19.42 -1.52 8.62
N ALA A 143 20.72 -1.47 8.83
CA ALA A 143 21.32 -1.53 10.17
C ALA A 143 21.12 -0.22 10.95
N GLU A 144 21.48 -0.21 12.23
CA GLU A 144 21.32 0.93 13.14
C GLU A 144 22.03 2.20 12.64
N ASP A 145 23.16 2.06 11.95
CA ASP A 145 23.93 3.16 11.34
C ASP A 145 23.36 3.62 9.97
N GLY A 146 22.30 2.98 9.48
CA GLY A 146 21.66 3.27 8.20
C GLY A 146 22.29 2.56 7.00
N THR A 147 23.30 1.70 7.19
CA THR A 147 23.82 0.87 6.10
C THR A 147 22.81 -0.18 5.68
N ARG A 148 22.70 -0.44 4.37
CA ARG A 148 21.72 -1.38 3.81
C ARG A 148 22.38 -2.57 3.13
N GLU A 149 21.84 -3.76 3.40
CA GLU A 149 22.17 -4.99 2.71
C GLU A 149 20.91 -5.58 2.08
N ASN A 150 20.98 -5.91 0.78
CA ASN A 150 19.89 -6.57 0.08
C ASN A 150 20.21 -8.04 -0.16
N THR A 151 19.20 -8.88 0.08
CA THR A 151 19.25 -10.32 -0.22
C THR A 151 18.17 -10.63 -1.27
N LYS A 152 18.57 -11.24 -2.38
CA LYS A 152 17.64 -11.78 -3.38
C LYS A 152 17.01 -13.04 -2.83
N LEU A 153 15.69 -13.09 -2.74
CA LEU A 153 14.90 -14.23 -2.26
C LEU A 153 14.35 -15.05 -3.43
N GLU A 154 14.01 -14.38 -4.54
CA GLU A 154 13.46 -15.01 -5.73
C GLU A 154 13.81 -14.16 -6.97
N GLU A 155 13.66 -14.71 -8.17
CA GLU A 155 13.85 -13.99 -9.42
C GLU A 155 12.84 -12.85 -9.57
N THR A 156 13.33 -11.62 -9.74
CA THR A 156 12.52 -10.40 -9.80
C THR A 156 11.42 -10.50 -10.86
N ALA A 157 11.73 -10.96 -12.06
CA ALA A 157 10.74 -11.09 -13.15
C ALA A 157 9.64 -12.11 -12.82
N LYS A 158 9.96 -13.17 -12.06
CA LYS A 158 8.97 -14.16 -11.61
C LYS A 158 8.00 -13.53 -10.61
N ILE A 159 8.49 -12.76 -9.64
CA ILE A 159 7.63 -12.08 -8.67
C ILE A 159 6.80 -11.01 -9.36
N GLN A 160 7.41 -10.19 -10.21
CA GLN A 160 6.72 -9.15 -10.96
C GLN A 160 5.58 -9.68 -11.83
N SER A 161 5.69 -10.89 -12.38
CA SER A 161 4.64 -11.48 -13.21
C SER A 161 3.30 -11.74 -12.48
N HIS A 162 3.27 -11.64 -11.16
CA HIS A 162 2.04 -11.72 -10.38
C HIS A 162 1.31 -10.38 -10.24
N TYR A 163 1.88 -9.29 -10.70
CA TYR A 163 1.23 -7.97 -10.75
C TYR A 163 0.60 -7.74 -12.14
N ASN A 164 -0.67 -7.34 -12.15
CA ASN A 164 -1.45 -7.09 -13.36
C ASN A 164 -1.61 -5.58 -13.57
N GLU A 165 -0.83 -4.99 -14.48
CA GLU A 165 -0.98 -3.57 -14.83
C GLU A 165 -2.36 -3.29 -15.44
N ASN A 166 -2.94 -2.13 -15.16
CA ASN A 166 -4.25 -1.67 -15.62
C ASN A 166 -5.44 -2.53 -15.15
N GLU A 167 -5.22 -3.43 -14.20
CA GLU A 167 -6.27 -4.26 -13.59
C GLU A 167 -6.27 -4.12 -12.06
N TRP A 168 -7.32 -4.61 -11.43
CA TRP A 168 -7.39 -4.67 -9.98
C TRP A 168 -6.41 -5.73 -9.42
N ASN A 169 -5.66 -5.33 -8.44
CA ASN A 169 -4.75 -6.18 -7.68
C ASN A 169 -5.06 -6.09 -6.20
N THR A 170 -4.89 -7.18 -5.47
CA THR A 170 -4.91 -7.13 -4.01
C THR A 170 -3.54 -6.76 -3.48
N MET A 171 -3.49 -5.93 -2.45
CA MET A 171 -2.29 -5.62 -1.69
C MET A 171 -2.49 -5.95 -0.21
N GLU A 172 -1.51 -6.62 0.39
CA GLU A 172 -1.41 -6.79 1.83
C GLU A 172 -0.08 -6.20 2.28
N ILE A 173 -0.15 -5.25 3.22
CA ILE A 173 1.01 -4.65 3.88
C ILE A 173 1.00 -5.13 5.32
N ILE A 174 2.11 -5.77 5.76
CA ILE A 174 2.29 -6.22 7.13
C ILE A 174 3.41 -5.40 7.74
N ALA A 175 3.10 -4.66 8.80
CA ALA A 175 4.07 -3.92 9.58
C ALA A 175 4.12 -4.54 10.99
N THR A 176 5.31 -4.99 11.41
CA THR A 176 5.51 -5.62 12.74
C THR A 176 6.93 -5.33 13.22
N GLY A 177 7.06 -4.67 14.39
CA GLY A 177 8.36 -4.23 14.90
C GLY A 177 9.08 -3.34 13.89
N ASP A 178 10.28 -3.70 13.50
CA ASP A 178 11.11 -3.00 12.50
C ASP A 178 10.86 -3.45 11.04
N MET A 179 9.91 -4.36 10.81
CA MET A 179 9.68 -4.99 9.52
C MET A 179 8.43 -4.47 8.81
N VAL A 180 8.57 -4.23 7.49
CA VAL A 180 7.45 -3.96 6.57
C VAL A 180 7.53 -4.95 5.40
N ILE A 181 6.42 -5.64 5.14
CA ILE A 181 6.27 -6.60 4.04
C ILE A 181 5.22 -6.11 3.05
N GLN A 182 5.52 -6.20 1.77
CA GLN A 182 4.59 -6.03 0.67
C GLN A 182 4.20 -7.38 0.07
N LYS A 183 2.89 -7.65 -0.05
CA LYS A 183 2.37 -8.75 -0.85
C LYS A 183 1.40 -8.22 -1.90
N ILE A 184 1.44 -8.78 -3.11
CA ILE A 184 0.51 -8.46 -4.20
C ILE A 184 -0.08 -9.76 -4.72
N ASN A 185 -1.40 -9.82 -4.86
CA ASN A 185 -2.15 -11.00 -5.30
C ASN A 185 -1.76 -12.26 -4.51
N GLY A 186 -1.56 -12.11 -3.18
CA GLY A 186 -1.17 -13.18 -2.27
C GLY A 186 0.32 -13.57 -2.32
N VAL A 187 1.10 -13.02 -3.26
CA VAL A 187 2.52 -13.31 -3.43
C VAL A 187 3.39 -12.32 -2.64
N HIS A 188 4.38 -12.81 -1.93
CA HIS A 188 5.38 -12.01 -1.23
C HIS A 188 6.24 -11.25 -2.24
N PHE A 189 6.12 -9.93 -2.27
CA PHE A 189 6.83 -9.07 -3.22
C PHE A 189 8.16 -8.59 -2.66
N ALA A 190 8.15 -7.97 -1.49
CA ALA A 190 9.33 -7.34 -0.94
C ALA A 190 9.26 -7.28 0.59
N THR A 191 10.41 -7.20 1.26
CA THR A 191 10.52 -6.98 2.71
C THR A 191 11.61 -5.96 2.98
N VAL A 192 11.35 -5.05 3.91
CA VAL A 192 12.37 -4.25 4.57
C VAL A 192 12.35 -4.54 6.06
N ILE A 193 13.54 -4.66 6.67
CA ILE A 193 13.76 -4.66 8.11
C ILE A 193 14.62 -3.43 8.38
N ASP A 194 14.07 -2.45 9.09
CA ASP A 194 14.69 -1.14 9.25
C ASP A 194 15.01 -0.86 10.72
N GLN A 195 16.26 -1.00 11.06
CA GLN A 195 16.81 -0.78 12.40
C GLN A 195 17.55 0.54 12.53
N ASP A 196 17.49 1.42 11.52
CA ASP A 196 18.13 2.73 11.57
C ASP A 196 17.56 3.56 12.73
N SER A 197 18.41 3.91 13.68
CA SER A 197 18.02 4.60 14.91
C SER A 197 17.49 6.03 14.69
N GLU A 198 17.77 6.63 13.53
CA GLU A 198 17.39 8.01 13.20
C GLU A 198 16.15 8.04 12.26
N MET A 199 16.12 7.18 11.26
CA MET A 199 15.17 7.29 10.15
C MET A 199 14.02 6.29 10.22
N SER A 200 14.15 5.19 10.96
CA SER A 200 13.06 4.21 11.10
C SER A 200 11.85 4.79 11.82
N ARG A 201 10.67 4.28 11.49
CA ARG A 201 9.41 4.67 12.13
C ARG A 201 8.66 3.42 12.55
N ALA A 202 8.27 3.38 13.84
CA ALA A 202 7.53 2.26 14.41
C ALA A 202 6.02 2.44 14.31
N GLN A 203 5.52 3.65 14.10
CA GLN A 203 4.11 4.01 13.97
C GLN A 203 3.95 5.24 13.09
N GLY A 204 2.74 5.57 12.67
CA GLY A 204 2.42 6.79 11.94
C GLY A 204 1.26 6.62 10.97
N LEU A 205 1.04 7.64 10.16
CA LEU A 205 -0.09 7.77 9.25
C LEU A 205 -0.09 6.71 8.13
N ILE A 206 -1.29 6.46 7.61
CA ILE A 206 -1.54 5.78 6.34
C ILE A 206 -2.01 6.83 5.33
N ALA A 207 -1.43 6.82 4.12
CA ALA A 207 -1.81 7.75 3.08
C ALA A 207 -1.61 7.15 1.68
N PHE A 208 -2.27 7.72 0.66
CA PHE A 208 -2.08 7.34 -0.74
C PHE A 208 -1.51 8.51 -1.52
N GLN A 209 -0.50 8.25 -2.34
CA GLN A 209 0.21 9.27 -3.08
C GLN A 209 -0.49 9.63 -4.39
N ASP A 210 -0.63 10.93 -4.65
CA ASP A 210 -0.72 11.52 -5.97
C ASP A 210 0.65 12.11 -6.33
N HIS A 211 1.34 11.51 -7.28
CA HIS A 211 2.65 12.02 -7.71
C HIS A 211 2.55 13.28 -8.56
N GLY A 212 1.33 13.71 -8.89
CA GLY A 212 1.02 14.83 -9.78
C GLY A 212 1.06 14.44 -11.27
N LYS A 213 0.71 15.39 -12.14
CA LYS A 213 0.85 15.29 -13.61
C LYS A 213 0.21 14.05 -14.24
N GLY A 214 -1.10 13.88 -14.05
CA GLY A 214 -1.85 12.82 -14.71
C GLY A 214 -1.72 11.46 -14.04
N CYS A 215 -1.44 11.41 -12.75
CA CYS A 215 -1.54 10.20 -11.97
C CYS A 215 -2.99 9.67 -11.98
N ILE A 216 -3.19 8.43 -12.44
CA ILE A 216 -4.49 7.76 -12.45
C ILE A 216 -4.35 6.44 -11.73
N VAL A 217 -4.88 6.40 -10.52
CA VAL A 217 -4.87 5.25 -9.63
C VAL A 217 -6.16 5.22 -8.81
N ALA A 218 -6.62 4.02 -8.49
CA ALA A 218 -7.79 3.83 -7.66
C ALA A 218 -7.50 2.84 -6.52
N PHE A 219 -8.20 3.05 -5.40
CA PHE A 219 -8.13 2.21 -4.21
C PHE A 219 -9.52 1.88 -3.70
N ARG A 220 -9.74 0.63 -3.25
CA ARG A 220 -10.99 0.19 -2.64
C ARG A 220 -10.75 -0.96 -1.64
N ASN A 221 -11.79 -1.38 -0.94
CA ASN A 221 -11.73 -2.48 0.03
C ASN A 221 -10.61 -2.29 1.06
N ILE A 222 -10.42 -1.04 1.51
CA ILE A 222 -9.34 -0.63 2.40
C ILE A 222 -9.72 -0.99 3.82
N ARG A 223 -8.97 -1.89 4.45
CA ARG A 223 -9.25 -2.36 5.79
C ARG A 223 -7.98 -2.65 6.57
N LEU A 224 -8.01 -2.33 7.85
CA LEU A 224 -6.88 -2.41 8.77
C LEU A 224 -7.19 -3.37 9.90
N LYS A 225 -6.19 -4.15 10.29
CA LYS A 225 -6.19 -4.90 11.54
C LYS A 225 -4.95 -4.54 12.32
N GLU A 226 -5.12 -3.86 13.44
CA GLU A 226 -4.02 -3.68 14.39
C GLU A 226 -3.70 -5.01 15.08
N THR A 227 -2.41 -5.26 15.26
CA THR A 227 -1.89 -6.45 15.92
C THR A 227 -1.19 -6.03 17.19
N ALA A 228 -1.29 -6.83 18.26
CA ALA A 228 -0.60 -6.51 19.50
C ALA A 228 0.92 -6.53 19.26
N SER A 229 1.60 -5.47 19.68
CA SER A 229 3.07 -5.43 19.70
C SER A 229 3.58 -6.58 20.58
N LYS A 230 4.55 -7.35 20.06
CA LYS A 230 5.16 -8.46 20.79
C LYS A 230 6.22 -7.95 21.76
#